data_e3e9e341fd73ca9c6867bcf975a1cc61
#
_entry.id   e3e9e341fd73ca9c6867bcf975a1cc61
#
_cell.length_a   1.000
_cell.length_b   1.000
_cell.length_c   1.000
_cell.angle_alpha   90.00
_cell.angle_beta   90.00
_cell.angle_gamma   90.00
#
_symmetry.space_group_name_H-M   'P 1'
#
loop_
_entity.id
_entity.type
_entity.pdbx_description
1 polymer ?
#
loop_
_entity_poly.entity_id
_entity_poly.type
_entity_poly.pdbx_seq_one_letter_code
_entity_poly.pdbx_strand_id
1 'polypeptide(L)'
;MPTFILTITCPDSPGIIHAVSGALLEFDANILEQEQYSDLDTNLFFSRTRFESDVEDVEWIRASIAEKTFELNTNVGLRLESAHKRALILVSQYDHCLLDLLYRRDAGELPLDVVGIVSNHETCRAIADRHGIPFHYLPVTADTKAGQETALLALVEQESVDLVVLARYMQILSDSACRALNGRVINIHHSFLPGFKGARPYHQAHDRGVKLIGATAHFVTSDLDEGPIIEQDVERVDHRFTAEVYAEIGRDVERLVLSRAVRLFAQDRVFLNGQRTVVLGPM
;
A
#
# COMPACT_ATOMS: atom_id res chain seq x y z
N MET A 1 -10.46 -0.21 27.00
CA MET A 1 -9.07 0.23 26.73
C MET A 1 -8.92 0.42 25.23
N PRO A 2 -8.47 1.57 24.75
CA PRO A 2 -8.13 1.75 23.34
C PRO A 2 -6.97 0.84 22.92
N THR A 3 -7.01 0.42 21.66
CA THR A 3 -5.96 -0.42 21.06
C THR A 3 -5.10 0.41 20.14
N PHE A 4 -3.79 0.19 20.20
CA PHE A 4 -2.78 0.92 19.45
C PHE A 4 -1.97 -0.01 18.56
N ILE A 5 -1.46 0.55 17.46
CA ILE A 5 -0.47 -0.08 16.59
C ILE A 5 0.83 0.72 16.69
N LEU A 6 1.87 0.06 17.16
CA LEU A 6 3.24 0.56 17.23
C LEU A 6 4.08 -0.12 16.15
N THR A 7 4.81 0.68 15.38
CA THR A 7 5.83 0.17 14.44
C THR A 7 7.20 0.72 14.81
N ILE A 8 8.21 -0.14 14.75
CA ILE A 8 9.61 0.23 15.01
C ILE A 8 10.45 -0.23 13.83
N THR A 9 11.32 0.66 13.36
CA THR A 9 12.41 0.34 12.44
C THR A 9 13.68 0.97 12.97
N CYS A 10 14.76 0.18 13.08
CA CYS A 10 16.07 0.68 13.54
C CYS A 10 17.22 -0.23 13.06
N PRO A 11 18.49 0.17 13.19
CA PRO A 11 19.60 -0.76 13.10
C PRO A 11 19.43 -1.91 14.10
N ASP A 12 19.70 -3.16 13.65
CA ASP A 12 19.52 -4.32 14.52
C ASP A 12 20.61 -4.36 15.62
N SER A 13 20.18 -4.56 16.85
CA SER A 13 21.05 -4.63 18.01
C SER A 13 20.41 -5.36 19.20
N PRO A 14 21.20 -5.94 20.12
CA PRO A 14 20.67 -6.49 21.35
C PRO A 14 19.92 -5.46 22.19
N GLY A 15 18.77 -5.86 22.79
CA GLY A 15 18.04 -5.06 23.75
C GLY A 15 16.86 -4.28 23.19
N ILE A 16 16.62 -4.25 21.87
CA ILE A 16 15.51 -3.50 21.24
C ILE A 16 14.16 -3.90 21.88
N ILE A 17 13.86 -5.19 21.94
CA ILE A 17 12.58 -5.67 22.48
C ILE A 17 12.46 -5.32 23.97
N HIS A 18 13.54 -5.42 24.75
CA HIS A 18 13.55 -5.04 26.16
C HIS A 18 13.22 -3.54 26.33
N ALA A 19 13.86 -2.67 25.53
CA ALA A 19 13.62 -1.23 25.60
C ALA A 19 12.16 -0.88 25.22
N VAL A 20 11.64 -1.47 24.12
CA VAL A 20 10.27 -1.25 23.66
C VAL A 20 9.25 -1.76 24.67
N SER A 21 9.39 -3.01 25.14
CA SER A 21 8.45 -3.57 26.13
C SER A 21 8.52 -2.87 27.48
N GLY A 22 9.73 -2.43 27.90
CA GLY A 22 9.90 -1.62 29.09
C GLY A 22 9.25 -0.24 29.00
N ALA A 23 9.32 0.41 27.82
CA ALA A 23 8.60 1.64 27.57
C ALA A 23 7.08 1.44 27.64
N LEU A 24 6.54 0.39 27.02
CA LEU A 24 5.13 0.06 27.06
C LEU A 24 4.60 -0.20 28.46
N LEU A 25 5.41 -0.84 29.32
CA LEU A 25 5.02 -1.14 30.71
C LEU A 25 4.75 0.13 31.53
N GLU A 26 5.39 1.27 31.21
CA GLU A 26 5.15 2.54 31.91
C GLU A 26 3.76 3.13 31.68
N PHE A 27 3.07 2.65 30.64
CA PHE A 27 1.68 3.01 30.32
C PHE A 27 0.68 1.94 30.75
N ASP A 28 1.09 0.98 31.57
CA ASP A 28 0.30 -0.19 31.92
C ASP A 28 -0.24 -0.90 30.66
N ALA A 29 0.54 -0.87 29.58
CA ALA A 29 0.15 -1.43 28.30
C ALA A 29 0.21 -2.96 28.30
N ASN A 30 -0.86 -3.60 27.81
CA ASN A 30 -0.92 -5.04 27.58
C ASN A 30 -0.68 -5.34 26.10
N ILE A 31 0.39 -6.07 25.79
CA ILE A 31 0.73 -6.47 24.41
C ILE A 31 -0.21 -7.61 24.00
N LEU A 32 -0.97 -7.40 22.91
CA LEU A 32 -1.91 -8.37 22.36
C LEU A 32 -1.29 -9.19 21.21
N GLU A 33 -0.42 -8.56 20.42
CA GLU A 33 0.25 -9.18 19.27
C GLU A 33 1.60 -8.50 19.07
N GLN A 34 2.64 -9.27 18.79
CA GLN A 34 3.94 -8.74 18.41
C GLN A 34 4.57 -9.59 17.32
N GLU A 35 4.95 -8.94 16.24
CA GLU A 35 5.68 -9.52 15.13
C GLU A 35 6.97 -8.73 14.91
N GLN A 36 8.04 -9.42 14.54
CA GLN A 36 9.34 -8.80 14.31
C GLN A 36 10.14 -9.57 13.27
N TYR A 37 11.07 -8.89 12.64
CA TYR A 37 12.03 -9.46 11.72
C TYR A 37 13.33 -8.67 11.74
N SER A 38 14.46 -9.38 11.81
CA SER A 38 15.81 -8.82 11.64
C SER A 38 16.35 -9.24 10.28
N ASP A 39 16.59 -8.27 9.40
CA ASP A 39 17.22 -8.53 8.11
C ASP A 39 18.74 -8.49 8.25
N LEU A 40 19.37 -9.65 8.11
CA LEU A 40 20.81 -9.82 8.25
C LEU A 40 21.61 -9.15 7.11
N ASP A 41 21.00 -8.95 5.94
CA ASP A 41 21.67 -8.33 4.79
C ASP A 41 21.80 -6.82 4.97
N THR A 42 20.74 -6.18 5.50
CA THR A 42 20.70 -4.73 5.71
C THR A 42 21.02 -4.31 7.12
N ASN A 43 21.10 -5.25 8.04
CA ASN A 43 21.25 -5.03 9.48
C ASN A 43 20.16 -4.11 10.04
N LEU A 44 18.92 -4.26 9.55
CA LEU A 44 17.75 -3.53 10.02
C LEU A 44 16.80 -4.46 10.78
N PHE A 45 16.25 -3.92 11.85
CA PHE A 45 15.20 -4.53 12.64
C PHE A 45 13.86 -3.86 12.33
N PHE A 46 12.82 -4.67 12.20
CA PHE A 46 11.45 -4.25 11.97
C PHE A 46 10.54 -4.92 12.98
N SER A 47 9.64 -4.17 13.60
CA SER A 47 8.61 -4.76 14.44
C SER A 47 7.29 -4.02 14.36
N ARG A 48 6.23 -4.77 14.57
CA ARG A 48 4.86 -4.30 14.73
C ARG A 48 4.29 -4.89 16.01
N THR A 49 3.80 -4.01 16.90
CA THR A 49 3.21 -4.40 18.17
C THR A 49 1.79 -3.84 18.26
N ARG A 50 0.83 -4.69 18.55
CA ARG A 50 -0.55 -4.32 18.87
C ARG A 50 -0.73 -4.43 20.37
N PHE A 51 -1.13 -3.35 21.01
CA PHE A 51 -1.28 -3.31 22.46
C PHE A 51 -2.51 -2.48 22.87
N GLU A 52 -2.98 -2.68 24.09
CA GLU A 52 -4.01 -1.86 24.71
C GLU A 52 -3.47 -1.10 25.91
N SER A 53 -3.97 0.11 26.17
CA SER A 53 -3.63 0.94 27.32
C SER A 53 -4.78 1.88 27.63
N ASP A 54 -4.94 2.29 28.88
CA ASP A 54 -5.92 3.32 29.29
C ASP A 54 -5.44 4.75 29.00
N VAL A 55 -4.18 4.94 28.64
CA VAL A 55 -3.62 6.21 28.22
C VAL A 55 -4.04 6.49 26.78
N GLU A 56 -4.74 7.60 26.52
CA GLU A 56 -5.29 7.93 25.20
C GLU A 56 -4.42 8.92 24.40
N ASP A 57 -3.45 9.59 25.03
CA ASP A 57 -2.57 10.56 24.36
C ASP A 57 -1.51 9.88 23.52
N VAL A 58 -1.83 9.68 22.22
CA VAL A 58 -0.96 9.04 21.23
C VAL A 58 0.39 9.74 21.11
N GLU A 59 0.40 11.09 21.14
CA GLU A 59 1.62 11.85 20.94
C GLU A 59 2.55 11.75 22.15
N TRP A 60 1.99 11.73 23.35
CA TRP A 60 2.76 11.51 24.57
C TRP A 60 3.36 10.11 24.63
N ILE A 61 2.57 9.06 24.34
CA ILE A 61 3.06 7.68 24.27
C ILE A 61 4.19 7.56 23.21
N ARG A 62 3.98 8.11 22.03
CA ARG A 62 4.97 8.07 20.94
C ARG A 62 6.28 8.76 21.35
N ALA A 63 6.20 9.96 21.92
CA ALA A 63 7.37 10.73 22.38
C ALA A 63 8.14 9.98 23.46
N SER A 64 7.45 9.39 24.44
CA SER A 64 8.07 8.63 25.53
C SER A 64 8.75 7.36 25.02
N ILE A 65 8.13 6.61 24.09
CA ILE A 65 8.79 5.45 23.44
C ILE A 65 10.04 5.90 22.67
N ALA A 66 9.93 6.98 21.90
CA ALA A 66 11.05 7.51 21.13
C ALA A 66 12.23 7.94 22.02
N GLU A 67 11.95 8.58 23.16
CA GLU A 67 12.95 8.97 24.14
C GLU A 67 13.69 7.74 24.72
N LYS A 68 12.94 6.71 25.13
CA LYS A 68 13.51 5.49 25.72
C LYS A 68 14.28 4.62 24.75
N THR A 69 13.98 4.74 23.47
CA THR A 69 14.64 3.99 22.40
C THR A 69 15.62 4.87 21.60
N PHE A 70 15.90 6.08 22.07
CA PHE A 70 16.73 7.07 21.36
C PHE A 70 18.13 6.54 21.00
N GLU A 71 18.81 5.87 21.94
CA GLU A 71 20.14 5.30 21.70
C GLU A 71 20.16 4.20 20.63
N LEU A 72 18.99 3.61 20.33
CA LEU A 72 18.81 2.57 19.31
C LEU A 72 18.52 3.16 17.92
N ASN A 73 18.44 4.49 17.78
CA ASN A 73 18.08 5.18 16.53
C ASN A 73 16.77 4.68 15.91
N THR A 74 15.74 4.52 16.74
CA THR A 74 14.44 4.00 16.31
C THR A 74 13.64 5.03 15.53
N ASN A 75 13.02 4.59 14.43
CA ASN A 75 11.89 5.28 13.83
C ASN A 75 10.61 4.69 14.43
N VAL A 76 9.84 5.52 15.13
CA VAL A 76 8.65 5.13 15.88
C VAL A 76 7.40 5.62 15.18
N GLY A 77 6.58 4.68 14.69
CA GLY A 77 5.21 4.95 14.24
C GLY A 77 4.22 4.49 15.32
N LEU A 78 3.25 5.34 15.68
CA LEU A 78 2.19 4.99 16.63
C LEU A 78 0.87 5.61 16.19
N ARG A 79 -0.21 4.81 16.23
CA ARG A 79 -1.59 5.29 16.03
C ARG A 79 -2.58 4.45 16.81
N LEU A 80 -3.79 4.97 16.99
CA LEU A 80 -4.93 4.16 17.38
C LEU A 80 -5.28 3.17 16.28
N GLU A 81 -5.62 1.92 16.64
CA GLU A 81 -6.07 0.92 15.68
C GLU A 81 -7.35 1.36 14.95
N SER A 82 -8.24 2.06 15.66
CA SER A 82 -9.48 2.61 15.10
C SER A 82 -9.31 3.80 14.15
N ALA A 83 -8.14 4.44 14.15
CA ALA A 83 -7.83 5.52 13.21
C ALA A 83 -7.43 4.92 11.87
N HIS A 84 -8.38 4.82 10.94
CA HIS A 84 -8.11 4.31 9.61
C HIS A 84 -7.19 5.24 8.81
N LYS A 85 -6.34 4.66 7.97
CA LYS A 85 -5.54 5.42 7.01
C LYS A 85 -6.43 6.01 5.92
N ARG A 86 -6.12 7.24 5.51
CA ARG A 86 -6.84 7.97 4.47
C ARG A 86 -6.26 7.65 3.11
N ALA A 87 -7.08 7.18 2.18
CA ALA A 87 -6.64 6.77 0.86
C ALA A 87 -7.30 7.54 -0.28
N LEU A 88 -6.50 7.84 -1.30
CA LEU A 88 -6.94 8.36 -2.59
C LEU A 88 -6.74 7.26 -3.63
N ILE A 89 -7.82 6.88 -4.34
CA ILE A 89 -7.75 5.83 -5.36
C ILE A 89 -7.71 6.49 -6.74
N LEU A 90 -6.66 6.19 -7.51
CA LEU A 90 -6.48 6.65 -8.88
C LEU A 90 -6.88 5.54 -9.85
N VAL A 91 -7.72 5.85 -10.82
CA VAL A 91 -8.24 4.88 -11.81
C VAL A 91 -8.29 5.51 -13.20
N SER A 92 -8.14 4.69 -14.25
CA SER A 92 -8.41 5.14 -15.63
C SER A 92 -9.74 4.54 -16.13
N GLN A 93 -9.70 3.63 -17.09
CA GLN A 93 -10.93 3.07 -17.73
C GLN A 93 -11.39 1.75 -17.10
N TYR A 94 -10.46 0.96 -16.54
CA TYR A 94 -10.78 -0.34 -15.96
C TYR A 94 -11.14 -0.20 -14.49
N ASP A 95 -12.29 -0.70 -14.11
CA ASP A 95 -12.94 -0.49 -12.82
C ASP A 95 -12.84 -1.67 -11.83
N HIS A 96 -12.40 -2.85 -12.27
CA HIS A 96 -12.43 -4.10 -11.49
C HIS A 96 -11.67 -3.99 -10.14
N CYS A 97 -10.51 -3.33 -10.13
CA CYS A 97 -9.75 -3.11 -8.90
C CYS A 97 -10.44 -2.08 -7.98
N LEU A 98 -10.98 -0.99 -8.55
CA LEU A 98 -11.74 0.01 -7.80
C LEU A 98 -12.95 -0.62 -7.11
N LEU A 99 -13.75 -1.39 -7.85
CA LEU A 99 -14.95 -2.04 -7.33
C LEU A 99 -14.63 -3.03 -6.20
N ASP A 100 -13.56 -3.83 -6.33
CA ASP A 100 -13.15 -4.78 -5.28
C ASP A 100 -12.70 -4.06 -4.00
N LEU A 101 -11.89 -2.99 -4.12
CA LEU A 101 -11.47 -2.17 -2.98
C LEU A 101 -12.67 -1.53 -2.25
N LEU A 102 -13.62 -0.96 -3.00
CA LEU A 102 -14.81 -0.34 -2.42
C LEU A 102 -15.73 -1.38 -1.77
N TYR A 103 -15.92 -2.54 -2.40
CA TYR A 103 -16.68 -3.64 -1.81
C TYR A 103 -16.08 -4.10 -0.47
N ARG A 104 -14.76 -4.32 -0.42
CA ARG A 104 -14.08 -4.77 0.81
C ARG A 104 -14.09 -3.72 1.91
N ARG A 105 -13.98 -2.42 1.55
CA ARG A 105 -14.16 -1.33 2.51
C ARG A 105 -15.57 -1.35 3.11
N ASP A 106 -16.60 -1.44 2.27
CA ASP A 106 -18.00 -1.43 2.71
C ASP A 106 -18.38 -2.68 3.51
N ALA A 107 -17.71 -3.81 3.22
CA ALA A 107 -17.83 -5.06 4.00
C ALA A 107 -17.04 -5.04 5.33
N GLY A 108 -16.24 -4.00 5.60
CA GLY A 108 -15.39 -3.91 6.79
C GLY A 108 -14.13 -4.79 6.74
N GLU A 109 -13.80 -5.34 5.57
CA GLU A 109 -12.60 -6.17 5.37
C GLU A 109 -11.32 -5.33 5.15
N LEU A 110 -11.48 -4.08 4.74
CA LEU A 110 -10.40 -3.15 4.43
C LEU A 110 -10.51 -1.90 5.33
N PRO A 111 -9.68 -1.79 6.39
CA PRO A 111 -9.71 -0.68 7.33
C PRO A 111 -9.07 0.58 6.71
N LEU A 112 -9.82 1.24 5.81
CA LEU A 112 -9.33 2.34 5.00
C LEU A 112 -10.44 3.37 4.76
N ASP A 113 -10.15 4.65 4.98
CA ASP A 113 -11.03 5.76 4.65
C ASP A 113 -10.73 6.25 3.23
N VAL A 114 -11.57 5.89 2.26
CA VAL A 114 -11.43 6.37 0.88
C VAL A 114 -11.96 7.79 0.80
N VAL A 115 -11.05 8.77 0.75
CA VAL A 115 -11.37 10.21 0.78
C VAL A 115 -11.66 10.79 -0.59
N GLY A 116 -11.29 10.09 -1.66
CA GLY A 116 -11.57 10.50 -3.03
C GLY A 116 -11.17 9.47 -4.06
N ILE A 117 -11.77 9.60 -5.25
CA ILE A 117 -11.39 8.86 -6.45
C ILE A 117 -10.93 9.89 -7.48
N VAL A 118 -9.72 9.71 -8.01
CA VAL A 118 -9.15 10.54 -9.07
C VAL A 118 -9.13 9.76 -10.37
N SER A 119 -9.55 10.37 -11.46
CA SER A 119 -9.48 9.70 -12.77
C SER A 119 -9.18 10.69 -13.89
N ASN A 120 -8.45 10.21 -14.88
CA ASN A 120 -8.25 10.91 -16.15
C ASN A 120 -9.34 10.63 -17.18
N HIS A 121 -10.39 9.87 -16.78
CA HIS A 121 -11.60 9.56 -17.56
C HIS A 121 -12.85 9.68 -16.69
N GLU A 122 -14.00 9.93 -17.31
CA GLU A 122 -15.30 10.02 -16.60
C GLU A 122 -15.93 8.64 -16.30
N THR A 123 -15.37 7.56 -16.82
CA THR A 123 -15.96 6.21 -16.81
C THR A 123 -16.36 5.74 -15.41
N CYS A 124 -15.55 6.03 -14.40
CA CYS A 124 -15.78 5.58 -13.02
C CYS A 124 -16.58 6.55 -12.15
N ARG A 125 -17.05 7.71 -12.68
CA ARG A 125 -17.81 8.69 -11.90
C ARG A 125 -19.06 8.09 -11.24
N ALA A 126 -19.86 7.36 -12.01
CA ALA A 126 -21.08 6.74 -11.47
C ALA A 126 -20.81 5.72 -10.33
N ILE A 127 -19.62 5.13 -10.30
CA ILE A 127 -19.18 4.26 -9.20
C ILE A 127 -18.94 5.12 -7.96
N ALA A 128 -18.16 6.20 -8.08
CA ALA A 128 -17.90 7.14 -7.00
C ALA A 128 -19.19 7.70 -6.39
N ASP A 129 -20.11 8.17 -7.24
CA ASP A 129 -21.40 8.73 -6.84
C ASP A 129 -22.24 7.71 -6.03
N ARG A 130 -22.26 6.45 -6.47
CA ARG A 130 -22.99 5.36 -5.78
C ARG A 130 -22.48 5.11 -4.38
N HIS A 131 -21.16 5.24 -4.17
CA HIS A 131 -20.50 5.04 -2.87
C HIS A 131 -20.38 6.32 -2.04
N GLY A 132 -20.89 7.45 -2.54
CA GLY A 132 -20.84 8.76 -1.87
C GLY A 132 -19.41 9.30 -1.71
N ILE A 133 -18.48 8.95 -2.63
CA ILE A 133 -17.08 9.35 -2.58
C ILE A 133 -16.85 10.50 -3.55
N PRO A 134 -16.13 11.57 -3.16
CA PRO A 134 -15.74 12.65 -4.07
C PRO A 134 -15.00 12.12 -5.30
N PHE A 135 -15.42 12.56 -6.49
CA PHE A 135 -14.78 12.20 -7.75
C PHE A 135 -14.08 13.40 -8.38
N HIS A 136 -12.78 13.28 -8.59
CA HIS A 136 -11.93 14.32 -9.17
C HIS A 136 -11.55 13.93 -10.60
N TYR A 137 -12.12 14.63 -11.58
CA TYR A 137 -11.74 14.44 -12.97
C TYR A 137 -10.51 15.29 -13.30
N LEU A 138 -9.36 14.63 -13.47
CA LEU A 138 -8.08 15.25 -13.79
C LEU A 138 -7.56 14.69 -15.13
N PRO A 139 -8.03 15.23 -16.28
CA PRO A 139 -7.63 14.72 -17.59
C PRO A 139 -6.14 14.95 -17.85
N VAL A 140 -5.50 13.97 -18.47
CA VAL A 140 -4.05 13.99 -18.75
C VAL A 140 -3.81 14.02 -20.24
N THR A 141 -3.12 15.06 -20.69
CA THR A 141 -2.53 15.23 -22.03
C THR A 141 -1.06 15.60 -21.86
N ALA A 142 -0.31 15.66 -22.97
CA ALA A 142 1.09 16.09 -22.90
C ALA A 142 1.23 17.50 -22.28
N ASP A 143 0.28 18.41 -22.56
CA ASP A 143 0.33 19.79 -22.09
C ASP A 143 -0.24 19.98 -20.66
N THR A 144 -1.12 19.07 -20.20
CA THR A 144 -1.80 19.20 -18.89
C THR A 144 -1.14 18.39 -17.79
N LYS A 145 -0.21 17.47 -18.10
CA LYS A 145 0.36 16.52 -17.14
C LYS A 145 0.95 17.19 -15.89
N ALA A 146 1.74 18.24 -16.06
CA ALA A 146 2.36 18.95 -14.93
C ALA A 146 1.33 19.62 -14.01
N GLY A 147 0.31 20.26 -14.60
CA GLY A 147 -0.79 20.86 -13.85
C GLY A 147 -1.65 19.82 -13.13
N GLN A 148 -1.88 18.68 -13.78
CA GLN A 148 -2.61 17.56 -13.21
C GLN A 148 -1.89 16.97 -11.99
N GLU A 149 -0.58 16.75 -12.07
CA GLU A 149 0.21 16.25 -10.93
C GLU A 149 0.27 17.28 -9.78
N THR A 150 0.36 18.57 -10.10
CA THR A 150 0.25 19.63 -9.07
C THR A 150 -1.09 19.58 -8.35
N ALA A 151 -2.19 19.43 -9.08
CA ALA A 151 -3.52 19.29 -8.49
C ALA A 151 -3.66 18.00 -7.66
N LEU A 152 -3.08 16.90 -8.12
CA LEU A 152 -3.05 15.64 -7.37
C LEU A 152 -2.30 15.80 -6.04
N LEU A 153 -1.11 16.40 -6.05
CA LEU A 153 -0.31 16.61 -4.83
C LEU A 153 -1.04 17.56 -3.85
N ALA A 154 -1.67 18.63 -4.38
CA ALA A 154 -2.47 19.52 -3.54
C ALA A 154 -3.66 18.80 -2.88
N LEU A 155 -4.33 17.90 -3.61
CA LEU A 155 -5.40 17.06 -3.06
C LEU A 155 -4.89 16.10 -1.98
N VAL A 156 -3.71 15.49 -2.18
CA VAL A 156 -3.07 14.63 -1.18
C VAL A 156 -2.79 15.36 0.13
N GLU A 157 -2.33 16.60 0.06
CA GLU A 157 -2.10 17.44 1.24
C GLU A 157 -3.41 17.89 1.89
N GLN A 158 -4.36 18.42 1.10
CA GLN A 158 -5.64 18.90 1.57
C GLN A 158 -6.42 17.83 2.32
N GLU A 159 -6.46 16.62 1.80
CA GLU A 159 -7.17 15.48 2.38
C GLU A 159 -6.32 14.68 3.37
N SER A 160 -5.09 15.12 3.69
CA SER A 160 -4.18 14.39 4.59
C SER A 160 -4.08 12.91 4.23
N VAL A 161 -3.81 12.62 2.95
CA VAL A 161 -3.80 11.26 2.40
C VAL A 161 -2.57 10.50 2.86
N ASP A 162 -2.77 9.33 3.46
CA ASP A 162 -1.70 8.41 3.86
C ASP A 162 -1.27 7.50 2.72
N LEU A 163 -2.20 7.13 1.84
CA LEU A 163 -1.98 6.18 0.75
C LEU A 163 -2.63 6.63 -0.55
N VAL A 164 -1.85 6.62 -1.62
CA VAL A 164 -2.34 6.72 -2.99
C VAL A 164 -2.34 5.33 -3.63
N VAL A 165 -3.48 4.89 -4.16
CA VAL A 165 -3.61 3.56 -4.78
C VAL A 165 -3.80 3.73 -6.28
N LEU A 166 -2.87 3.25 -7.10
CA LEU A 166 -2.99 3.21 -8.55
C LEU A 166 -3.76 1.94 -8.98
N ALA A 167 -5.10 2.02 -8.93
CA ALA A 167 -6.01 0.93 -9.28
C ALA A 167 -6.25 0.89 -10.81
N ARG A 168 -5.27 0.45 -11.56
CA ARG A 168 -5.26 0.51 -13.04
C ARG A 168 -5.25 1.96 -13.57
N TYR A 169 -4.51 2.83 -12.89
CA TYR A 169 -4.24 4.18 -13.37
C TYR A 169 -3.12 4.15 -14.42
N MET A 170 -3.52 4.27 -15.69
CA MET A 170 -2.62 4.06 -16.83
C MET A 170 -1.79 5.31 -17.19
N GLN A 171 -1.34 6.04 -16.16
CA GLN A 171 -0.47 7.20 -16.30
C GLN A 171 0.81 6.98 -15.46
N ILE A 172 1.94 7.37 -16.00
CA ILE A 172 3.22 7.32 -15.29
C ILE A 172 3.37 8.62 -14.49
N LEU A 173 3.60 8.51 -13.19
CA LEU A 173 3.91 9.66 -12.34
C LEU A 173 5.31 10.19 -12.67
N SER A 174 5.50 11.51 -12.57
CA SER A 174 6.82 12.11 -12.73
C SER A 174 7.74 11.78 -11.56
N ASP A 175 9.05 11.92 -11.76
CA ASP A 175 10.06 11.73 -10.72
C ASP A 175 9.81 12.64 -9.50
N SER A 176 9.31 13.86 -9.73
CA SER A 176 8.94 14.78 -8.65
C SER A 176 7.76 14.28 -7.82
N ALA A 177 6.71 13.78 -8.48
CA ALA A 177 5.56 13.18 -7.80
C ALA A 177 5.96 11.89 -7.06
N CYS A 178 6.76 11.02 -7.68
CA CYS A 178 7.28 9.81 -7.02
C CYS A 178 8.09 10.13 -5.77
N ARG A 179 8.96 11.15 -5.81
CA ARG A 179 9.72 11.58 -4.62
C ARG A 179 8.84 12.17 -3.53
N ALA A 180 7.87 13.02 -3.88
CA ALA A 180 6.95 13.63 -2.92
C ALA A 180 6.06 12.60 -2.20
N LEU A 181 5.76 11.50 -2.88
CA LEU A 181 4.89 10.43 -2.41
C LEU A 181 5.65 9.13 -2.05
N ASN A 182 6.96 9.20 -1.86
CA ASN A 182 7.78 8.02 -1.59
C ASN A 182 7.25 7.18 -0.43
N GLY A 183 7.09 5.87 -0.65
CA GLY A 183 6.56 4.93 0.34
C GLY A 183 5.05 5.04 0.58
N ARG A 184 4.33 5.91 -0.15
CA ARG A 184 2.89 6.14 0.00
C ARG A 184 2.07 5.90 -1.28
N VAL A 185 2.66 5.29 -2.31
CA VAL A 185 1.94 4.96 -3.55
C VAL A 185 2.08 3.48 -3.84
N ILE A 186 0.96 2.78 -3.92
CA ILE A 186 0.89 1.37 -4.32
C ILE A 186 0.30 1.28 -5.72
N ASN A 187 1.00 0.60 -6.62
CA ASN A 187 0.55 0.31 -7.98
C ASN A 187 0.23 -1.17 -8.15
N ILE A 188 -0.81 -1.47 -8.92
CA ILE A 188 -1.03 -2.82 -9.45
C ILE A 188 -0.50 -2.92 -10.87
N HIS A 189 0.53 -3.73 -11.04
CA HIS A 189 1.07 -4.08 -12.35
C HIS A 189 0.49 -5.41 -12.82
N HIS A 190 -0.01 -5.43 -14.05
CA HIS A 190 -0.75 -6.54 -14.65
C HIS A 190 0.17 -7.62 -15.26
N SER A 191 1.28 -7.92 -14.57
CA SER A 191 2.10 -9.10 -14.81
C SER A 191 2.85 -9.52 -13.54
N PHE A 192 3.39 -10.72 -13.55
CA PHE A 192 4.31 -11.19 -12.53
C PHE A 192 5.70 -10.58 -12.82
N LEU A 193 6.07 -9.54 -12.07
CA LEU A 193 7.37 -8.89 -12.22
C LEU A 193 8.52 -9.82 -11.79
N PRO A 194 9.66 -9.76 -12.48
CA PRO A 194 10.09 -8.80 -13.50
C PRO A 194 9.70 -9.14 -14.95
N GLY A 195 8.75 -10.02 -15.18
CA GLY A 195 8.32 -10.44 -16.52
C GLY A 195 7.34 -9.46 -17.18
N PHE A 196 7.27 -9.47 -18.51
CA PHE A 196 6.28 -8.77 -19.36
C PHE A 196 6.01 -7.30 -18.99
N LYS A 197 7.04 -6.47 -19.05
CA LYS A 197 6.90 -5.02 -18.90
C LYS A 197 6.22 -4.38 -20.12
N GLY A 198 5.54 -3.26 -19.91
CA GLY A 198 4.93 -2.45 -20.97
C GLY A 198 3.47 -2.80 -21.28
N ALA A 199 3.01 -2.49 -22.51
CA ALA A 199 1.61 -2.59 -22.89
C ALA A 199 1.17 -4.03 -23.22
N ARG A 200 -0.09 -4.39 -22.89
CA ARG A 200 -0.76 -5.64 -23.19
C ARG A 200 0.00 -6.91 -22.74
N PRO A 201 0.44 -7.03 -21.48
CA PRO A 201 1.25 -8.16 -21.03
C PRO A 201 0.55 -9.50 -21.18
N TYR A 202 -0.77 -9.57 -21.04
CA TYR A 202 -1.52 -10.84 -21.24
C TYR A 202 -1.51 -11.32 -22.69
N HIS A 203 -1.51 -10.42 -23.68
CA HIS A 203 -1.33 -10.80 -25.08
C HIS A 203 0.09 -11.28 -25.33
N GLN A 204 1.09 -10.59 -24.79
CA GLN A 204 2.49 -11.04 -24.88
C GLN A 204 2.69 -12.41 -24.23
N ALA A 205 2.06 -12.65 -23.08
CA ALA A 205 2.09 -13.92 -22.37
C ALA A 205 1.43 -15.05 -23.20
N HIS A 206 0.27 -14.78 -23.80
CA HIS A 206 -0.41 -15.70 -24.70
C HIS A 206 0.45 -16.05 -25.92
N ASP A 207 0.99 -15.03 -26.62
CA ASP A 207 1.83 -15.24 -27.82
C ASP A 207 3.10 -16.04 -27.51
N ARG A 208 3.63 -15.91 -26.28
CA ARG A 208 4.76 -16.72 -25.81
C ARG A 208 4.36 -18.11 -25.31
N GLY A 209 3.08 -18.41 -25.19
CA GLY A 209 2.58 -19.71 -24.71
C GLY A 209 2.99 -20.03 -23.28
N VAL A 210 3.05 -19.03 -22.39
CA VAL A 210 3.37 -19.21 -20.96
C VAL A 210 2.34 -20.10 -20.27
N LYS A 211 2.70 -20.66 -19.14
CA LYS A 211 1.84 -21.55 -18.34
C LYS A 211 1.34 -20.90 -17.04
N LEU A 212 1.86 -19.73 -16.72
CA LEU A 212 1.46 -18.91 -15.58
C LEU A 212 1.34 -17.45 -16.04
N ILE A 213 0.30 -16.79 -15.58
CA ILE A 213 0.16 -15.33 -15.62
C ILE A 213 0.00 -14.84 -14.18
N GLY A 214 0.15 -13.55 -13.94
CA GLY A 214 0.02 -13.04 -12.58
C GLY A 214 -0.08 -11.53 -12.54
N ALA A 215 -0.06 -11.00 -11.33
CA ALA A 215 -0.04 -9.59 -11.05
C ALA A 215 0.91 -9.28 -9.89
N THR A 216 1.36 -8.03 -9.81
CA THR A 216 2.29 -7.55 -8.79
C THR A 216 1.79 -6.23 -8.23
N ALA A 217 1.61 -6.14 -6.92
CA ALA A 217 1.44 -4.87 -6.21
C ALA A 217 2.79 -4.44 -5.62
N HIS A 218 3.21 -3.23 -5.93
CA HIS A 218 4.50 -2.70 -5.51
C HIS A 218 4.41 -1.21 -5.17
N PHE A 219 5.35 -0.72 -4.38
CA PHE A 219 5.50 0.73 -4.21
C PHE A 219 5.98 1.37 -5.51
N VAL A 220 5.50 2.58 -5.79
CA VAL A 220 5.91 3.34 -6.96
C VAL A 220 7.21 4.08 -6.67
N THR A 221 8.15 3.98 -7.60
CA THR A 221 9.42 4.72 -7.63
C THR A 221 9.55 5.48 -8.95
N SER A 222 10.65 6.23 -9.14
CA SER A 222 10.96 6.86 -10.42
C SER A 222 11.22 5.85 -11.54
N ASP A 223 11.68 4.64 -11.16
CA ASP A 223 11.94 3.57 -12.12
C ASP A 223 10.64 2.80 -12.36
N LEU A 224 10.15 2.83 -13.60
CA LEU A 224 8.87 2.25 -13.97
C LEU A 224 8.82 0.75 -13.70
N ASP A 225 7.83 0.32 -12.92
CA ASP A 225 7.57 -1.07 -12.55
C ASP A 225 8.76 -1.78 -11.85
N GLU A 226 9.65 -1.02 -11.20
CA GLU A 226 10.83 -1.54 -10.49
C GLU A 226 10.82 -1.26 -8.97
N GLY A 227 9.74 -0.71 -8.45
CA GLY A 227 9.64 -0.41 -7.02
C GLY A 227 9.49 -1.67 -6.15
N PRO A 228 9.72 -1.53 -4.82
CA PRO A 228 9.65 -2.62 -3.85
C PRO A 228 8.31 -3.36 -3.90
N ILE A 229 8.38 -4.68 -4.08
CA ILE A 229 7.20 -5.56 -4.23
C ILE A 229 6.58 -5.78 -2.85
N ILE A 230 5.23 -5.69 -2.78
CA ILE A 230 4.45 -5.92 -1.56
C ILE A 230 3.76 -7.28 -1.62
N GLU A 231 3.10 -7.57 -2.75
CA GLU A 231 2.30 -8.78 -2.92
C GLU A 231 2.34 -9.23 -4.38
N GLN A 232 2.37 -10.52 -4.60
CA GLN A 232 2.30 -11.13 -5.93
C GLN A 232 1.43 -12.38 -5.87
N ASP A 233 0.73 -12.65 -6.97
CA ASP A 233 0.03 -13.91 -7.15
C ASP A 233 0.06 -14.33 -8.62
N VAL A 234 -0.11 -15.63 -8.86
CA VAL A 234 -0.08 -16.23 -10.19
C VAL A 234 -1.24 -17.20 -10.38
N GLU A 235 -1.71 -17.30 -11.62
CA GLU A 235 -2.74 -18.25 -12.00
C GLU A 235 -2.27 -19.09 -13.18
N ARG A 236 -2.68 -20.37 -13.20
CA ARG A 236 -2.33 -21.30 -14.26
C ARG A 236 -3.19 -21.10 -15.50
N VAL A 237 -2.52 -21.03 -16.65
CA VAL A 237 -3.16 -20.90 -17.96
C VAL A 237 -2.64 -21.97 -18.92
N ASP A 238 -3.36 -22.24 -19.98
CA ASP A 238 -2.96 -23.20 -21.00
C ASP A 238 -3.30 -22.75 -22.43
N HIS A 239 -2.89 -23.56 -23.40
CA HIS A 239 -3.01 -23.26 -24.83
C HIS A 239 -4.45 -23.25 -25.38
N ARG A 240 -5.45 -23.68 -24.60
CA ARG A 240 -6.87 -23.66 -24.98
C ARG A 240 -7.52 -22.28 -24.75
N PHE A 241 -6.88 -21.44 -23.95
CA PHE A 241 -7.39 -20.11 -23.64
C PHE A 241 -6.91 -19.08 -24.66
N THR A 242 -7.80 -18.15 -25.02
CA THR A 242 -7.44 -17.00 -25.86
C THR A 242 -6.77 -15.90 -25.04
N ALA A 243 -6.20 -14.90 -25.70
CA ALA A 243 -5.60 -13.75 -25.03
C ALA A 243 -6.62 -12.95 -24.19
N GLU A 244 -7.89 -12.93 -24.62
CA GLU A 244 -9.00 -12.32 -23.89
C GLU A 244 -9.28 -13.05 -22.58
N VAL A 245 -9.29 -14.39 -22.59
CA VAL A 245 -9.44 -15.22 -21.39
C VAL A 245 -8.26 -15.02 -20.45
N TYR A 246 -7.02 -14.90 -20.97
CA TYR A 246 -5.86 -14.55 -20.15
C TYR A 246 -6.08 -13.18 -19.45
N ALA A 247 -6.63 -12.21 -20.16
CA ALA A 247 -6.93 -10.89 -19.57
C ALA A 247 -8.07 -10.95 -18.55
N GLU A 248 -9.06 -11.84 -18.72
CA GLU A 248 -10.14 -12.06 -17.73
C GLU A 248 -9.60 -12.66 -16.44
N ILE A 249 -8.86 -13.75 -16.53
CA ILE A 249 -8.18 -14.37 -15.39
C ILE A 249 -7.23 -13.38 -14.71
N GLY A 250 -6.49 -12.62 -15.52
CA GLY A 250 -5.57 -11.59 -15.02
C GLY A 250 -6.25 -10.52 -14.19
N ARG A 251 -7.45 -10.05 -14.57
CA ARG A 251 -8.22 -9.09 -13.78
C ARG A 251 -8.61 -9.63 -12.41
N ASP A 252 -8.91 -10.93 -12.30
CA ASP A 252 -9.21 -11.56 -11.03
C ASP A 252 -7.98 -11.60 -10.11
N VAL A 253 -6.82 -11.91 -10.66
CA VAL A 253 -5.56 -11.87 -9.91
C VAL A 253 -5.21 -10.43 -9.49
N GLU A 254 -5.33 -9.45 -10.40
CA GLU A 254 -5.03 -8.04 -10.12
C GLU A 254 -5.82 -7.51 -8.92
N ARG A 255 -7.15 -7.75 -8.87
CA ARG A 255 -7.99 -7.27 -7.76
C ARG A 255 -7.60 -7.90 -6.43
N LEU A 256 -7.28 -9.20 -6.39
CA LEU A 256 -6.87 -9.91 -5.18
C LEU A 256 -5.51 -9.40 -4.67
N VAL A 257 -4.53 -9.31 -5.56
CA VAL A 257 -3.18 -8.85 -5.22
C VAL A 257 -3.21 -7.41 -4.71
N LEU A 258 -3.92 -6.51 -5.41
CA LEU A 258 -4.03 -5.12 -4.96
C LEU A 258 -4.73 -5.00 -3.60
N SER A 259 -5.85 -5.69 -3.40
CA SER A 259 -6.60 -5.61 -2.14
C SER A 259 -5.79 -6.16 -0.95
N ARG A 260 -5.01 -7.23 -1.14
CA ARG A 260 -4.10 -7.77 -0.12
C ARG A 260 -3.00 -6.76 0.22
N ALA A 261 -2.33 -6.19 -0.79
CA ALA A 261 -1.28 -5.20 -0.58
C ALA A 261 -1.78 -3.95 0.16
N VAL A 262 -2.93 -3.42 -0.27
CA VAL A 262 -3.55 -2.25 0.37
C VAL A 262 -3.97 -2.55 1.82
N ARG A 263 -4.51 -3.75 2.09
CA ARG A 263 -4.86 -4.18 3.45
C ARG A 263 -3.62 -4.30 4.34
N LEU A 264 -2.55 -4.92 3.86
CA LEU A 264 -1.29 -5.03 4.59
C LEU A 264 -0.73 -3.64 4.96
N PHE A 265 -0.76 -2.69 4.02
CA PHE A 265 -0.36 -1.32 4.27
C PHE A 265 -1.28 -0.62 5.28
N ALA A 266 -2.59 -0.75 5.15
CA ALA A 266 -3.58 -0.15 6.06
C ALA A 266 -3.43 -0.66 7.50
N GLN A 267 -2.92 -1.88 7.68
CA GLN A 267 -2.65 -2.52 8.97
C GLN A 267 -1.23 -2.28 9.49
N ASP A 268 -0.42 -1.41 8.86
CA ASP A 268 0.99 -1.17 9.21
C ASP A 268 1.86 -2.43 9.23
N ARG A 269 1.65 -3.31 8.26
CA ARG A 269 2.38 -4.58 8.13
C ARG A 269 3.47 -4.56 7.06
N VAL A 270 3.60 -3.48 6.30
CA VAL A 270 4.56 -3.34 5.20
C VAL A 270 5.62 -2.31 5.54
N PHE A 271 6.86 -2.71 5.51
CA PHE A 271 8.02 -1.85 5.76
C PHE A 271 8.92 -1.80 4.54
N LEU A 272 9.39 -0.62 4.18
CA LEU A 272 10.41 -0.46 3.14
C LEU A 272 11.78 -0.88 3.68
N ASN A 273 12.50 -1.67 2.89
CA ASN A 273 13.86 -2.12 3.18
C ASN A 273 14.73 -2.00 1.91
N GLY A 274 15.15 -0.79 1.59
CA GLY A 274 15.83 -0.49 0.32
C GLY A 274 14.92 -0.76 -0.87
N GLN A 275 15.33 -1.67 -1.76
CA GLN A 275 14.55 -2.09 -2.94
C GLN A 275 13.62 -3.29 -2.65
N ARG A 276 13.47 -3.66 -1.41
CA ARG A 276 12.60 -4.76 -0.97
C ARG A 276 11.59 -4.26 0.04
N THR A 277 10.61 -5.08 0.36
CA THR A 277 9.73 -4.90 1.52
C THR A 277 9.94 -5.99 2.54
N VAL A 278 9.70 -5.66 3.81
CA VAL A 278 9.43 -6.63 4.86
C VAL A 278 7.94 -6.58 5.14
N VAL A 279 7.27 -7.71 5.02
CA VAL A 279 5.83 -7.84 5.27
C VAL A 279 5.63 -8.69 6.52
N LEU A 280 5.10 -8.07 7.58
CA LEU A 280 4.75 -8.75 8.82
C LEU A 280 3.27 -9.12 8.79
N GLY A 281 2.95 -10.39 8.99
CA GLY A 281 1.57 -10.80 9.01
C GLY A 281 1.33 -12.27 8.72
N PRO A 282 0.11 -12.76 8.98
CA PRO A 282 -0.24 -14.13 8.66
C PRO A 282 -0.09 -14.34 7.15
N MET A 283 0.75 -15.31 6.80
CA MET A 283 0.86 -15.83 5.43
C MET A 283 -0.42 -16.56 5.04
#